data_096de6ef50da7528f2964749d17d5f66
#
_entry.id   096de6ef50da7528f2964749d17d5f66
#
_cell.length_a   1.000
_cell.length_b   1.000
_cell.length_c   1.000
_cell.angle_alpha   90.00
_cell.angle_beta   90.00
_cell.angle_gamma   90.00
#
_symmetry.space_group_name_H-M   'P 1'
#
loop_
_entity.id
_entity.type
_entity.pdbx_description
1 polymer ?
#
loop_
_entity_poly.entity_id
_entity_poly.type
_entity_poly.pdbx_seq_one_letter_code
_entity_poly.pdbx_strand_id
1 'polypeptide(L)'
;MDQQYSNELTPEIVAELEMSPFTAEEIAAMDQDSRAIIAEEKALEWKHPVNAIWRIATEGNITRCGGIVAPVERESKLLLDNGRYASIATAGDIVTCPEGSTATIATSAGATSMCNGADVALVDSLLDNGDEIISTPQRHTYLVTREGITSGADFLTVTGA
;
A
#
# COMPACT_ATOMS: atom_id res chain seq x y z
N MET A 1 5.24 -9.74 19.59
CA MET A 1 4.99 -8.46 18.89
C MET A 1 5.15 -8.69 17.39
N ASP A 2 4.17 -8.27 16.62
CA ASP A 2 4.22 -8.47 15.17
C ASP A 2 5.31 -7.59 14.56
N GLN A 3 6.03 -8.13 13.57
CA GLN A 3 6.99 -7.34 12.82
C GLN A 3 6.26 -6.25 12.03
N GLN A 4 6.84 -5.07 11.97
CA GLN A 4 6.28 -3.91 11.28
C GLN A 4 7.10 -3.58 10.05
N TYR A 5 6.42 -3.16 8.98
CA TYR A 5 7.02 -2.83 7.69
C TYR A 5 6.65 -1.40 7.28
N SER A 6 7.64 -0.67 6.80
CA SER A 6 7.46 0.70 6.29
C SER A 6 7.32 0.70 4.77
N ASN A 7 7.30 1.88 4.18
CA ASN A 7 7.29 2.04 2.71
C ASN A 7 8.70 2.13 2.13
N GLU A 8 9.71 1.65 2.83
CA GLU A 8 11.07 1.65 2.29
C GLU A 8 11.16 0.81 1.03
N LEU A 9 11.62 1.42 -0.06
CA LEU A 9 11.83 0.75 -1.33
C LEU A 9 13.22 0.13 -1.35
N THR A 10 13.29 -1.16 -1.05
CA THR A 10 14.57 -1.89 -1.01
C THR A 10 14.96 -2.42 -2.39
N PRO A 11 16.26 -2.70 -2.64
CA PRO A 11 16.69 -3.31 -3.89
C PRO A 11 16.00 -4.65 -4.17
N GLU A 12 15.70 -5.43 -3.13
CA GLU A 12 15.01 -6.71 -3.25
C GLU A 12 13.58 -6.54 -3.77
N ILE A 13 12.86 -5.52 -3.27
CA ILE A 13 11.49 -5.21 -3.73
C ILE A 13 11.52 -4.75 -5.18
N VAL A 14 12.46 -3.88 -5.55
CA VAL A 14 12.61 -3.44 -6.93
C VAL A 14 12.87 -4.63 -7.86
N ALA A 15 13.76 -5.54 -7.45
CA ALA A 15 14.05 -6.73 -8.23
C ALA A 15 12.82 -7.62 -8.44
N GLU A 16 12.01 -7.80 -7.38
CA GLU A 16 10.75 -8.55 -7.48
C GLU A 16 9.76 -7.89 -8.45
N LEU A 17 9.64 -6.57 -8.41
CA LEU A 17 8.73 -5.82 -9.27
C LEU A 17 9.17 -5.81 -10.73
N GLU A 18 10.47 -5.90 -10.99
CA GLU A 18 11.02 -5.96 -12.34
C GLU A 18 11.04 -7.39 -12.91
N MET A 19 10.82 -8.39 -12.05
CA MET A 19 10.83 -9.79 -12.48
C MET A 19 9.62 -10.09 -13.35
N SER A 20 9.86 -10.69 -14.53
CA SER A 20 8.77 -11.14 -15.39
C SER A 20 8.03 -12.30 -14.71
N PRO A 21 6.68 -12.35 -14.76
CA PRO A 21 5.92 -13.49 -14.28
C PRO A 21 6.12 -14.74 -15.15
N PHE A 22 6.80 -14.61 -16.28
CA PHE A 22 7.02 -15.69 -17.24
C PHE A 22 8.51 -15.96 -17.42
N THR A 23 8.86 -17.24 -17.57
CA THR A 23 10.23 -17.64 -17.94
C THR A 23 10.49 -17.36 -19.41
N ALA A 24 11.77 -17.32 -19.80
CA ALA A 24 12.14 -17.16 -21.21
C ALA A 24 11.54 -18.27 -22.09
N GLU A 25 11.46 -19.49 -21.57
CA GLU A 25 10.87 -20.63 -22.29
C GLU A 25 9.35 -20.45 -22.47
N GLU A 26 8.66 -19.98 -21.43
CA GLU A 26 7.23 -19.69 -21.52
C GLU A 26 6.93 -18.58 -22.53
N ILE A 27 7.74 -17.53 -22.56
CA ILE A 27 7.60 -16.44 -23.53
C ILE A 27 7.83 -16.95 -24.95
N ALA A 28 8.85 -17.79 -25.16
CA ALA A 28 9.16 -18.35 -26.47
C ALA A 28 8.03 -19.26 -26.98
N ALA A 29 7.28 -19.90 -26.08
CA ALA A 29 6.15 -20.77 -26.43
C ALA A 29 4.86 -20.00 -26.73
N MET A 30 4.80 -18.71 -26.45
CA MET A 30 3.63 -17.88 -26.70
C MET A 30 3.50 -17.51 -28.16
N ASP A 31 2.28 -17.14 -28.57
CA ASP A 31 2.04 -16.60 -29.91
C ASP A 31 2.68 -15.21 -30.05
N GLN A 32 2.71 -14.70 -31.28
CA GLN A 32 3.34 -13.43 -31.61
C GLN A 32 2.65 -12.25 -30.93
N ASP A 33 1.33 -12.27 -30.82
CA ASP A 33 0.55 -11.20 -30.19
C ASP A 33 0.81 -11.12 -28.69
N SER A 34 0.86 -12.25 -28.01
CA SER A 34 1.16 -12.30 -26.58
C SER A 34 2.59 -11.83 -26.28
N ARG A 35 3.56 -12.22 -27.09
CA ARG A 35 4.94 -11.75 -26.94
C ARG A 35 5.06 -10.25 -27.18
N ALA A 36 4.30 -9.69 -28.12
CA ALA A 36 4.27 -8.26 -28.39
C ALA A 36 3.73 -7.48 -27.17
N ILE A 37 2.68 -7.98 -26.54
CA ILE A 37 2.09 -7.38 -25.33
C ILE A 37 3.13 -7.33 -24.21
N ILE A 38 3.84 -8.42 -23.96
CA ILE A 38 4.88 -8.50 -22.93
C ILE A 38 6.02 -7.52 -23.22
N ALA A 39 6.43 -7.40 -24.49
CA ALA A 39 7.47 -6.47 -24.90
C ALA A 39 7.03 -5.01 -24.68
N GLU A 40 5.76 -4.67 -24.96
CA GLU A 40 5.21 -3.34 -24.68
C GLU A 40 5.19 -3.04 -23.19
N GLU A 41 4.77 -3.98 -22.36
CA GLU A 41 4.77 -3.82 -20.90
C GLU A 41 6.18 -3.56 -20.37
N LYS A 42 7.18 -4.31 -20.85
CA LYS A 42 8.57 -4.10 -20.48
C LYS A 42 9.08 -2.72 -20.91
N ALA A 43 8.72 -2.27 -22.10
CA ALA A 43 9.11 -0.96 -22.58
C ALA A 43 8.51 0.17 -21.72
N LEU A 44 7.26 0.02 -21.27
CA LEU A 44 6.62 0.97 -20.36
C LEU A 44 7.30 0.98 -18.99
N GLU A 45 7.66 -0.17 -18.46
CA GLU A 45 8.40 -0.28 -17.19
C GLU A 45 9.76 0.42 -17.26
N TRP A 46 10.48 0.27 -18.34
CA TRP A 46 11.75 0.95 -18.59
C TRP A 46 11.60 2.48 -18.65
N LYS A 47 10.52 2.95 -19.25
CA LYS A 47 10.22 4.38 -19.38
C LYS A 47 9.74 4.98 -18.06
N HIS A 48 9.09 4.17 -17.22
CA HIS A 48 8.50 4.59 -15.95
C HIS A 48 8.97 3.66 -14.82
N PRO A 49 10.21 3.82 -14.35
CA PRO A 49 10.70 2.98 -13.25
C PRO A 49 9.92 3.22 -11.95
N VAL A 50 9.88 2.22 -11.11
CA VAL A 50 9.24 2.31 -9.79
C VAL A 50 9.98 3.35 -8.95
N ASN A 51 9.25 4.31 -8.38
CA ASN A 51 9.83 5.33 -7.50
C ASN A 51 9.40 5.21 -6.05
N ALA A 52 8.31 4.51 -5.76
CA ALA A 52 7.86 4.29 -4.38
C ALA A 52 6.89 3.13 -4.30
N ILE A 53 6.79 2.56 -3.10
CA ILE A 53 5.72 1.63 -2.73
C ILE A 53 4.95 2.24 -1.56
N TRP A 54 3.67 1.84 -1.43
CA TRP A 54 2.76 2.34 -0.40
C TRP A 54 2.01 1.15 0.18
N ARG A 55 2.51 0.62 1.30
CA ARG A 55 1.87 -0.53 1.94
C ARG A 55 0.49 -0.15 2.44
N ILE A 56 -0.47 -1.02 2.22
CA ILE A 56 -1.84 -0.84 2.69
C ILE A 56 -1.86 -0.94 4.21
N ALA A 57 -2.52 0.02 4.86
CA ALA A 57 -2.67 0.05 6.30
C ALA A 57 -3.73 -0.96 6.76
N THR A 58 -3.50 -1.51 7.94
CA THR A 58 -4.42 -2.46 8.59
C THR A 58 -4.61 -2.07 10.05
N GLU A 59 -5.54 -2.72 10.74
CA GLU A 59 -5.55 -2.66 12.19
C GLU A 59 -4.18 -3.08 12.73
N GLY A 60 -3.73 -2.45 13.81
CA GLY A 60 -2.43 -2.72 14.39
C GLY A 60 -1.27 -1.92 13.79
N ASN A 61 -1.51 -1.07 12.80
CA ASN A 61 -0.49 -0.14 12.29
C ASN A 61 -0.06 0.81 13.39
N ILE A 62 1.22 1.20 13.35
CA ILE A 62 1.82 2.09 14.34
C ILE A 62 2.04 3.47 13.72
N THR A 63 1.77 4.51 14.52
CA THR A 63 2.02 5.90 14.12
C THR A 63 3.34 6.41 14.70
N ARG A 64 3.81 7.54 14.18
CA ARG A 64 5.06 8.18 14.62
C ARG A 64 5.06 8.48 16.12
N CYS A 65 3.92 8.91 16.66
CA CYS A 65 3.78 9.23 18.08
C CYS A 65 3.42 8.01 18.95
N GLY A 66 3.44 6.81 18.39
CA GLY A 66 3.17 5.57 19.11
C GLY A 66 1.70 5.16 19.19
N GLY A 67 0.84 5.83 18.42
CA GLY A 67 -0.56 5.41 18.29
C GLY A 67 -0.69 4.09 17.54
N ILE A 68 -1.82 3.41 17.75
CA ILE A 68 -2.11 2.13 17.11
C ILE A 68 -3.48 2.22 16.45
N VAL A 69 -3.57 1.82 15.18
CA VAL A 69 -4.86 1.73 14.47
C VAL A 69 -5.70 0.69 15.17
N ALA A 70 -6.87 1.12 15.63
CA ALA A 70 -7.76 0.31 16.46
C ALA A 70 -8.34 -0.88 15.67
N PRO A 71 -8.59 -2.02 16.31
CA PRO A 71 -9.26 -3.13 15.66
C PRO A 71 -10.62 -2.72 15.10
N VAL A 72 -10.94 -3.21 13.92
CA VAL A 72 -12.22 -2.96 13.26
C VAL A 72 -12.66 -4.25 12.57
N GLU A 73 -13.94 -4.57 12.65
CA GLU A 73 -14.47 -5.76 11.98
C GLU A 73 -14.87 -5.43 10.55
N ARG A 74 -14.16 -6.03 9.60
CA ARG A 74 -14.39 -5.87 8.15
C ARG A 74 -14.24 -7.19 7.43
N GLU A 75 -14.91 -7.32 6.31
CA GLU A 75 -14.75 -8.49 5.44
C GLU A 75 -13.39 -8.50 4.76
N SER A 76 -12.89 -7.32 4.38
CA SER A 76 -11.59 -7.19 3.70
C SER A 76 -10.46 -7.24 4.70
N LYS A 77 -9.69 -8.32 4.64
CA LYS A 77 -8.57 -8.58 5.56
C LYS A 77 -7.34 -9.00 4.78
N LEU A 78 -6.17 -8.73 5.36
CA LEU A 78 -4.89 -9.17 4.83
C LEU A 78 -4.26 -10.19 5.76
N LEU A 79 -3.59 -11.18 5.17
CA LEU A 79 -2.88 -12.21 5.92
C LEU A 79 -1.54 -11.66 6.41
N LEU A 80 -1.29 -11.79 7.71
CA LEU A 80 -0.02 -11.42 8.32
C LEU A 80 0.95 -12.61 8.30
N ASP A 81 2.24 -12.34 8.50
CA ASP A 81 3.29 -13.38 8.53
C ASP A 81 3.08 -14.40 9.64
N ASN A 82 2.39 -14.01 10.71
CA ASN A 82 2.08 -14.93 11.84
C ASN A 82 0.86 -15.81 11.60
N GLY A 83 0.25 -15.76 10.41
CA GLY A 83 -0.94 -16.53 10.06
C GLY A 83 -2.26 -15.91 10.48
N ARG A 84 -2.25 -14.78 11.18
CA ARG A 84 -3.46 -14.04 11.52
C ARG A 84 -3.91 -13.15 10.37
N TYR A 85 -5.20 -12.80 10.38
CA TYR A 85 -5.76 -11.83 9.43
C TYR A 85 -5.99 -10.50 10.13
N ALA A 86 -5.67 -9.40 9.45
CA ALA A 86 -5.91 -8.04 9.94
C ALA A 86 -6.83 -7.30 8.97
N SER A 87 -7.81 -6.59 9.51
CA SER A 87 -8.75 -5.80 8.70
C SER A 87 -8.04 -4.64 8.03
N ILE A 88 -8.35 -4.39 6.75
CA ILE A 88 -7.84 -3.23 6.02
C ILE A 88 -8.37 -1.95 6.67
N ALA A 89 -7.48 -1.00 6.94
CA ALA A 89 -7.85 0.31 7.47
C ALA A 89 -8.27 1.25 6.34
N THR A 90 -9.22 2.13 6.63
CA THR A 90 -9.72 3.12 5.67
C THR A 90 -9.70 4.50 6.30
N ALA A 91 -9.83 5.54 5.47
CA ALA A 91 -9.98 6.92 5.96
C ALA A 91 -11.15 7.00 6.93
N GLY A 92 -10.96 7.69 8.04
CA GLY A 92 -11.96 7.81 9.11
C GLY A 92 -11.84 6.78 10.22
N ASP A 93 -11.00 5.76 10.07
CA ASP A 93 -10.78 4.77 11.13
C ASP A 93 -10.04 5.38 12.32
N ILE A 94 -10.29 4.79 13.49
CA ILE A 94 -9.81 5.32 14.76
C ILE A 94 -8.40 4.81 15.07
N VAL A 95 -7.56 5.73 15.56
CA VAL A 95 -6.24 5.43 16.10
C VAL A 95 -6.26 5.75 17.59
N THR A 96 -5.82 4.80 18.41
CA THR A 96 -5.69 5.00 19.86
C THR A 96 -4.27 5.46 20.17
N CYS A 97 -4.15 6.63 20.78
CA CYS A 97 -2.86 7.19 21.17
C CYS A 97 -2.40 6.67 22.53
N PRO A 98 -1.07 6.68 22.82
CA PRO A 98 -0.54 6.13 24.08
C PRO A 98 -1.13 6.75 25.34
N GLU A 99 -1.48 8.04 25.30
CA GLU A 99 -2.08 8.77 26.42
C GLU A 99 -3.59 8.50 26.58
N GLY A 100 -4.19 7.67 25.72
CA GLY A 100 -5.59 7.31 25.77
C GLY A 100 -6.51 8.15 24.91
N SER A 101 -6.01 9.22 24.28
CA SER A 101 -6.80 9.99 23.30
C SER A 101 -6.95 9.23 22.00
N THR A 102 -7.86 9.68 21.14
CA THR A 102 -8.08 9.08 19.82
C THR A 102 -7.90 10.11 18.72
N ALA A 103 -7.54 9.62 17.55
CA ALA A 103 -7.48 10.40 16.32
C ALA A 103 -8.10 9.59 15.19
N THR A 104 -8.32 10.21 14.04
CA THR A 104 -8.83 9.50 12.87
C THR A 104 -7.88 9.64 11.69
N ILE A 105 -7.89 8.63 10.82
CA ILE A 105 -7.09 8.64 9.59
C ILE A 105 -7.70 9.66 8.63
N ALA A 106 -6.90 10.66 8.22
CA ALA A 106 -7.37 11.79 7.44
C ALA A 106 -7.00 11.70 5.95
N THR A 107 -5.91 11.00 5.60
CA THR A 107 -5.51 10.84 4.19
C THR A 107 -5.48 9.38 3.79
N SER A 108 -5.61 9.10 2.50
CA SER A 108 -5.79 7.75 1.98
C SER A 108 -5.28 7.63 0.55
N ALA A 109 -5.41 6.44 -0.04
CA ALA A 109 -5.14 6.21 -1.46
C ALA A 109 -6.19 6.87 -2.37
N GLY A 110 -7.26 7.42 -1.80
CA GLY A 110 -8.35 7.98 -2.59
C GLY A 110 -8.98 6.96 -3.52
N ALA A 111 -9.40 7.39 -4.70
CA ALA A 111 -10.00 6.51 -5.69
C ALA A 111 -9.04 5.48 -6.27
N THR A 112 -7.73 5.61 -6.04
CA THR A 112 -6.72 4.65 -6.51
C THR A 112 -6.91 3.26 -5.89
N SER A 113 -7.35 3.20 -4.62
CA SER A 113 -7.63 1.94 -3.95
C SER A 113 -8.77 2.11 -2.95
N MET A 114 -9.83 1.36 -3.15
CA MET A 114 -11.02 1.44 -2.30
C MET A 114 -11.39 0.05 -1.77
N CYS A 115 -12.00 0.04 -0.59
CA CYS A 115 -12.46 -1.15 0.08
C CYS A 115 -13.91 -0.93 0.49
N ASN A 116 -14.85 -1.65 -0.13
CA ASN A 116 -16.29 -1.54 0.16
C ASN A 116 -16.81 -0.09 0.10
N GLY A 117 -16.33 0.69 -0.87
CA GLY A 117 -16.75 2.08 -1.06
C GLY A 117 -16.01 3.10 -0.19
N ALA A 118 -15.05 2.67 0.63
CA ALA A 118 -14.23 3.56 1.46
C ALA A 118 -12.78 3.59 0.97
N ASP A 119 -12.14 4.74 1.08
CA ASP A 119 -10.76 4.94 0.64
C ASP A 119 -9.79 4.21 1.56
N VAL A 120 -8.94 3.37 0.99
CA VAL A 120 -7.96 2.57 1.74
C VAL A 120 -6.86 3.46 2.30
N ALA A 121 -6.56 3.31 3.60
CA ALA A 121 -5.44 4.00 4.25
C ALA A 121 -4.12 3.29 3.90
N LEU A 122 -3.04 4.07 3.95
CA LEU A 122 -1.70 3.60 3.61
C LEU A 122 -0.72 3.91 4.75
N VAL A 123 0.39 3.20 4.79
CA VAL A 123 1.56 3.71 5.50
C VAL A 123 1.90 5.07 4.85
N ASP A 124 2.23 6.06 5.65
CA ASP A 124 2.38 7.48 5.33
C ASP A 124 1.07 8.28 5.31
N SER A 125 -0.10 7.66 5.52
CA SER A 125 -1.34 8.40 5.74
C SER A 125 -1.23 9.28 6.99
N LEU A 126 -1.78 10.50 6.90
CA LEU A 126 -1.83 11.44 8.02
C LEU A 126 -3.11 11.25 8.83
N LEU A 127 -3.01 11.56 10.11
CA LEU A 127 -4.16 11.61 11.03
C LEU A 127 -4.63 13.05 11.16
N ASP A 128 -5.83 13.21 11.68
CA ASP A 128 -6.44 14.54 11.89
C ASP A 128 -5.72 15.37 12.98
N ASN A 129 -4.88 14.74 13.79
CA ASN A 129 -4.07 15.41 14.81
C ASN A 129 -2.65 15.77 14.32
N GLY A 130 -2.32 15.53 13.06
CA GLY A 130 -0.99 15.78 12.48
C GLY A 130 0.00 14.64 12.60
N ASP A 131 -0.35 13.55 13.30
CA ASP A 131 0.46 12.33 13.35
C ASP A 131 0.40 11.58 12.01
N GLU A 132 1.25 10.60 11.81
CA GLU A 132 1.25 9.81 10.58
C GLU A 132 1.47 8.32 10.87
N ILE A 133 0.89 7.46 10.03
CA ILE A 133 1.13 6.02 10.06
C ILE A 133 2.53 5.75 9.48
N ILE A 134 3.40 5.09 10.25
CA ILE A 134 4.78 4.84 9.82
C ILE A 134 5.07 3.38 9.50
N SER A 135 4.20 2.46 9.93
CA SER A 135 4.43 1.03 9.69
C SER A 135 3.15 0.22 9.77
N THR A 136 3.20 -0.98 9.20
CA THR A 136 2.08 -1.93 9.17
C THR A 136 2.59 -3.34 9.47
N PRO A 137 1.79 -4.20 10.12
CA PRO A 137 2.19 -5.59 10.36
C PRO A 137 2.09 -6.50 9.13
N GLN A 138 1.57 -6.01 8.01
CA GLN A 138 1.49 -6.79 6.77
C GLN A 138 2.63 -6.40 5.82
N ARG A 139 3.18 -7.37 5.13
CA ARG A 139 4.37 -7.17 4.30
C ARG A 139 4.09 -7.03 2.81
N HIS A 140 3.15 -7.83 2.30
CA HIS A 140 3.09 -8.15 0.88
C HIS A 140 2.16 -7.30 0.03
N THR A 141 1.22 -6.57 0.64
CA THR A 141 0.21 -5.83 -0.10
C THR A 141 0.53 -4.35 -0.11
N TYR A 142 0.84 -3.81 -1.27
CA TYR A 142 1.19 -2.39 -1.43
C TYR A 142 0.83 -1.90 -2.83
N LEU A 143 0.63 -0.59 -2.92
CA LEU A 143 0.51 0.10 -4.20
C LEU A 143 1.90 0.48 -4.69
N VAL A 144 2.06 0.60 -5.98
CA VAL A 144 3.33 0.98 -6.62
C VAL A 144 3.10 2.26 -7.40
N THR A 145 3.98 3.25 -7.20
CA THR A 145 4.00 4.45 -8.04
C THR A 145 5.23 4.44 -8.91
N ARG A 146 5.13 5.06 -10.09
CA ARG A 146 6.19 5.05 -11.09
C ARG A 146 6.53 6.46 -11.51
N GLU A 147 7.80 6.66 -11.84
CA GLU A 147 8.31 7.95 -12.29
C GLU A 147 7.60 8.37 -13.58
N GLY A 148 7.16 9.63 -13.63
CA GLY A 148 6.46 10.18 -14.79
C GLY A 148 4.98 9.86 -14.88
N ILE A 149 4.45 9.02 -13.98
CA ILE A 149 3.02 8.72 -13.90
C ILE A 149 2.48 9.38 -12.64
N THR A 150 1.50 10.27 -12.81
CA THR A 150 0.88 10.98 -11.68
C THR A 150 -0.15 10.12 -10.98
N SER A 151 -0.13 10.16 -9.63
CA SER A 151 -1.20 9.60 -8.83
C SER A 151 -2.44 10.48 -8.90
N GLY A 152 -3.61 9.94 -8.52
CA GLY A 152 -4.84 10.71 -8.46
C GLY A 152 -4.72 11.93 -7.55
N ALA A 153 -5.51 12.97 -7.82
CA ALA A 153 -5.46 14.21 -7.03
C ALA A 153 -5.81 14.02 -5.56
N ASP A 154 -6.57 12.96 -5.24
CA ASP A 154 -6.99 12.61 -3.88
C ASP A 154 -6.02 11.64 -3.19
N PHE A 155 -4.91 11.28 -3.83
CA PHE A 155 -3.91 10.36 -3.24
C PHE A 155 -3.13 11.07 -2.14
N LEU A 156 -3.27 10.59 -0.89
CA LEU A 156 -2.65 11.14 0.32
C LEU A 156 -2.89 12.63 0.50
N THR A 157 -4.03 13.13 0.05
CA THR A 157 -4.42 14.54 0.19
C THR A 157 -5.50 14.66 1.26
N VAL A 158 -5.37 15.66 2.12
CA VAL A 158 -6.39 15.95 3.15
C VAL A 158 -7.65 16.46 2.44
N THR A 159 -8.76 15.75 2.62
CA THR A 159 -10.06 16.15 2.06
C THR A 159 -10.63 17.35 2.80
N GLY A 160 -11.16 18.30 2.07
CA GLY A 160 -11.78 19.49 2.65
C GLY A 160 -10.82 20.60 3.07
N ALA A 161 -9.56 20.48 2.69
CA ALA A 161 -8.58 21.55 2.92
C ALA A 161 -8.67 22.63 1.84
#